data_00bd90bf31280999930d2e39746c8bb5
#
_entry.id   00bd90bf31280999930d2e39746c8bb5
#
_cell.length_a   1.000
_cell.length_b   1.000
_cell.length_c   1.000
_cell.angle_alpha   90.00
_cell.angle_beta   90.00
_cell.angle_gamma   90.00
#
_symmetry.space_group_name_H-M   'P 1'
#
loop_
_entity.id
_entity.type
_entity.pdbx_description
1 polymer ?
#
loop_
_entity_poly.entity_id
_entity_poly.type
_entity_poly.pdbx_seq_one_letter_code
_entity_poly.pdbx_strand_id
1 'polypeptide(L)'
;MHEETWGSGWLLFLLFISVLILSSAWLYTTWQSSQKVLPQGVTMAQLPMRGMTRQQAINAIEEAYNLPVTLYYLDEAIPLIPEVVDLSLDVEATAANLDEVLTQQSSFQGFVNYALNQLMGREAQTLEITPVFDYSRERLDAFLARIAQKYDHDPLRPVFLAEEG
;
A
#
# COMPACT_ATOMS: atom_id res chain seq x y z
N MET A 1 -63.22 1.36 28.16
CA MET A 1 -62.33 0.38 27.52
C MET A 1 -61.28 1.13 26.65
N HIS A 2 -60.25 1.71 27.29
CA HIS A 2 -59.20 2.44 26.59
C HIS A 2 -57.86 2.34 27.38
N GLU A 3 -57.45 1.16 27.79
CA GLU A 3 -56.23 1.03 28.61
C GLU A 3 -55.15 0.06 28.10
N GLU A 4 -55.20 -0.44 26.85
CA GLU A 4 -54.25 -1.45 26.42
C GLU A 4 -53.26 -1.03 25.32
N THR A 5 -53.32 0.20 24.78
CA THR A 5 -52.45 0.58 23.66
C THR A 5 -51.13 1.21 24.08
N TRP A 6 -50.96 1.69 25.31
CA TRP A 6 -49.75 2.34 25.79
C TRP A 6 -48.63 1.35 26.11
N GLY A 7 -48.95 0.14 26.55
CA GLY A 7 -47.95 -0.87 26.89
C GLY A 7 -47.19 -1.43 25.67
N SER A 8 -47.88 -1.59 24.54
CA SER A 8 -47.25 -2.18 23.35
C SER A 8 -46.30 -1.20 22.63
N GLY A 9 -46.62 0.10 22.61
CA GLY A 9 -45.77 1.13 22.02
C GLY A 9 -44.43 1.31 22.77
N TRP A 10 -44.52 1.25 24.11
CA TRP A 10 -43.31 1.31 24.95
C TRP A 10 -42.40 0.09 24.78
N LEU A 11 -42.95 -1.09 24.67
CA LEU A 11 -42.19 -2.32 24.41
C LEU A 11 -41.51 -2.29 23.04
N LEU A 12 -42.19 -1.83 22.00
CA LEU A 12 -41.60 -1.64 20.65
C LEU A 12 -40.49 -0.59 20.66
N PHE A 13 -40.65 0.50 21.41
CA PHE A 13 -39.61 1.52 21.56
C PHE A 13 -38.39 0.99 22.29
N LEU A 14 -38.54 0.23 23.37
CA LEU A 14 -37.45 -0.43 24.07
C LEU A 14 -36.75 -1.46 23.18
N LEU A 15 -37.51 -2.24 22.42
CA LEU A 15 -36.94 -3.19 21.47
C LEU A 15 -36.13 -2.47 20.38
N PHE A 16 -36.64 -1.38 19.84
CA PHE A 16 -35.91 -0.57 18.86
C PHE A 16 -34.61 0.00 19.41
N ILE A 17 -34.64 0.55 20.65
CA ILE A 17 -33.43 1.04 21.32
C ILE A 17 -32.45 -0.11 21.55
N SER A 18 -32.90 -1.29 21.99
CA SER A 18 -32.01 -2.42 22.22
C SER A 18 -31.33 -2.89 20.94
N VAL A 19 -32.02 -2.92 19.80
CA VAL A 19 -31.45 -3.24 18.49
C VAL A 19 -30.43 -2.18 18.07
N LEU A 20 -30.71 -0.89 18.29
CA LEU A 20 -29.77 0.19 18.01
C LEU A 20 -28.48 0.07 18.85
N ILE A 21 -28.59 -0.26 20.12
CA ILE A 21 -27.42 -0.44 21.01
C ILE A 21 -26.62 -1.66 20.57
N LEU A 22 -27.28 -2.79 20.29
CA LEU A 22 -26.59 -4.01 19.86
C LEU A 22 -25.89 -3.83 18.50
N SER A 23 -26.55 -3.17 17.54
CA SER A 23 -25.93 -2.88 16.24
C SER A 23 -24.76 -1.91 16.34
N SER A 24 -24.85 -0.90 17.21
CA SER A 24 -23.74 0.03 17.46
C SER A 24 -22.56 -0.66 18.14
N ALA A 25 -22.83 -1.51 19.13
CA ALA A 25 -21.80 -2.28 19.83
C ALA A 25 -21.10 -3.27 18.88
N TRP A 26 -21.87 -3.94 18.02
CA TRP A 26 -21.31 -4.82 17.00
C TRP A 26 -20.43 -4.04 15.99
N LEU A 27 -20.92 -2.90 15.50
CA LEU A 27 -20.18 -2.04 14.58
C LEU A 27 -18.87 -1.52 15.23
N TYR A 28 -18.94 -1.13 16.51
CA TYR A 28 -17.77 -0.67 17.24
C TYR A 28 -16.72 -1.78 17.44
N THR A 29 -17.13 -3.01 17.78
CA THR A 29 -16.20 -4.14 17.95
C THR A 29 -15.55 -4.56 16.64
N THR A 30 -16.28 -4.56 15.53
CA THR A 30 -15.73 -4.87 14.21
C THR A 30 -14.76 -3.78 13.75
N TRP A 31 -15.07 -2.52 14.00
CA TRP A 31 -14.15 -1.41 13.72
C TRP A 31 -12.88 -1.50 14.58
N GLN A 32 -12.98 -1.79 15.88
CA GLN A 32 -11.82 -1.92 16.75
C GLN A 32 -10.90 -3.08 16.34
N SER A 33 -11.44 -4.18 15.86
CA SER A 33 -10.64 -5.29 15.34
C SER A 33 -9.96 -4.95 14.02
N SER A 34 -10.53 -4.06 13.21
CA SER A 34 -9.94 -3.62 11.94
C SER A 34 -8.78 -2.63 12.10
N GLN A 35 -8.61 -2.01 13.27
CA GLN A 35 -7.54 -1.03 13.50
C GLN A 35 -6.11 -1.62 13.52
N LYS A 36 -5.98 -2.93 13.72
CA LYS A 36 -4.70 -3.62 13.77
C LYS A 36 -4.17 -4.03 12.40
N VAL A 37 -4.98 -3.88 11.37
CA VAL A 37 -4.68 -4.27 10.00
C VAL A 37 -4.92 -3.10 9.05
N LEU A 38 -4.19 -3.08 7.95
CA LEU A 38 -4.33 -2.05 6.93
C LEU A 38 -5.70 -2.14 6.25
N PRO A 39 -6.37 -0.99 6.01
CA PRO A 39 -7.69 -0.95 5.42
C PRO A 39 -7.70 -1.44 3.97
N GLN A 40 -8.91 -1.68 3.46
CA GLN A 40 -9.12 -1.96 2.05
C GLN A 40 -8.72 -0.73 1.23
N GLY A 41 -8.04 -0.96 0.09
CA GLY A 41 -7.60 0.12 -0.80
C GLY A 41 -6.20 0.66 -0.50
N VAL A 42 -5.53 0.22 0.57
CA VAL A 42 -4.13 0.57 0.79
C VAL A 42 -3.25 -0.26 -0.13
N THR A 43 -2.42 0.45 -0.90
CA THR A 43 -1.36 -0.13 -1.73
C THR A 43 -0.01 0.46 -1.33
N MET A 44 1.05 -0.32 -1.44
CA MET A 44 2.42 0.13 -1.24
C MET A 44 3.26 -0.37 -2.42
N ALA A 45 3.87 0.55 -3.17
CA ALA A 45 4.59 0.22 -4.38
C ALA A 45 3.78 -0.69 -5.33
N GLN A 46 2.50 -0.37 -5.53
CA GLN A 46 1.51 -1.11 -6.33
C GLN A 46 1.12 -2.50 -5.78
N LEU A 47 1.68 -2.93 -4.65
CA LEU A 47 1.29 -4.16 -3.97
C LEU A 47 0.08 -3.89 -3.04
N PRO A 48 -0.98 -4.70 -3.12
CA PRO A 48 -2.14 -4.55 -2.24
C PRO A 48 -1.80 -5.01 -0.82
N MET A 49 -1.95 -4.11 0.18
CA MET A 49 -1.64 -4.35 1.58
C MET A 49 -2.89 -4.66 2.44
N ARG A 50 -4.02 -4.89 1.79
CA ARG A 50 -5.30 -5.14 2.44
C ARG A 50 -5.22 -6.23 3.50
N GLY A 51 -5.65 -5.93 4.71
CA GLY A 51 -5.76 -6.89 5.80
C GLY A 51 -4.43 -7.33 6.41
N MET A 52 -3.31 -6.78 5.93
CA MET A 52 -1.99 -7.05 6.50
C MET A 52 -1.79 -6.21 7.76
N THR A 53 -1.09 -6.77 8.74
CA THR A 53 -0.55 -5.99 9.83
C THR A 53 0.63 -5.16 9.33
N ARG A 54 1.02 -4.12 10.08
CA ARG A 54 2.23 -3.32 9.81
C ARG A 54 3.44 -4.21 9.48
N GLN A 55 3.72 -5.21 10.32
CA GLN A 55 4.88 -6.08 10.13
C GLN A 55 4.78 -6.94 8.87
N GLN A 56 3.58 -7.44 8.55
CA GLN A 56 3.36 -8.20 7.31
C GLN A 56 3.54 -7.34 6.07
N ALA A 57 3.11 -6.07 6.10
CA ALA A 57 3.30 -5.13 4.99
C ALA A 57 4.78 -4.81 4.77
N ILE A 58 5.54 -4.57 5.85
CA ILE A 58 6.99 -4.34 5.77
C ILE A 58 7.69 -5.56 5.18
N ASN A 59 7.41 -6.75 5.70
CA ASN A 59 8.03 -7.99 5.20
C ASN A 59 7.70 -8.25 3.72
N ALA A 60 6.46 -7.97 3.31
CA ALA A 60 6.04 -8.14 1.92
C ALA A 60 6.78 -7.19 0.95
N ILE A 61 7.02 -5.95 1.36
CA ILE A 61 7.82 -5.00 0.58
C ILE A 61 9.28 -5.42 0.56
N GLU A 62 9.86 -5.79 1.69
CA GLU A 62 11.24 -6.27 1.78
C GLU A 62 11.47 -7.48 0.87
N GLU A 63 10.56 -8.46 0.89
CA GLU A 63 10.62 -9.62 0.01
C GLU A 63 10.50 -9.25 -1.47
N ALA A 64 9.59 -8.33 -1.82
CA ALA A 64 9.38 -7.91 -3.21
C ALA A 64 10.60 -7.16 -3.78
N TYR A 65 11.28 -6.37 -2.97
CA TYR A 65 12.42 -5.55 -3.41
C TYR A 65 13.79 -6.21 -3.22
N ASN A 66 13.86 -7.37 -2.58
CA ASN A 66 15.06 -8.22 -2.58
C ASN A 66 15.26 -8.98 -3.90
N LEU A 67 14.30 -8.89 -4.83
CA LEU A 67 14.43 -9.53 -6.14
C LEU A 67 15.27 -8.65 -7.10
N PRO A 68 16.09 -9.27 -7.99
CA PRO A 68 16.82 -8.54 -9.00
C PRO A 68 15.90 -7.75 -9.94
N VAL A 69 16.20 -6.48 -10.16
CA VAL A 69 15.52 -5.62 -11.13
C VAL A 69 16.21 -5.71 -12.48
N THR A 70 15.48 -5.99 -13.54
CA THR A 70 16.05 -6.02 -14.89
C THR A 70 16.08 -4.61 -15.48
N LEU A 71 17.26 -4.09 -15.73
CA LEU A 71 17.49 -2.87 -16.50
C LEU A 71 17.61 -3.24 -17.98
N TYR A 72 16.94 -2.49 -18.83
CA TYR A 72 17.09 -2.63 -20.27
C TYR A 72 17.93 -1.49 -20.82
N TYR A 73 19.05 -1.82 -21.45
CA TYR A 73 19.89 -0.86 -22.13
C TYR A 73 20.08 -1.33 -23.60
N LEU A 74 19.54 -0.57 -24.55
CA LEU A 74 19.36 -1.02 -25.92
C LEU A 74 18.58 -2.35 -25.94
N ASP A 75 19.13 -3.40 -26.52
CA ASP A 75 18.51 -4.73 -26.60
C ASP A 75 19.01 -5.70 -25.52
N GLU A 76 19.83 -5.21 -24.55
CA GLU A 76 20.43 -6.02 -23.50
C GLU A 76 19.65 -5.91 -22.19
N ALA A 77 19.39 -7.07 -21.57
CA ALA A 77 18.77 -7.18 -20.26
C ALA A 77 19.84 -7.34 -19.18
N ILE A 78 19.99 -6.34 -18.33
CA ILE A 78 21.04 -6.27 -17.30
C ILE A 78 20.39 -6.41 -15.93
N PRO A 79 20.67 -7.51 -15.17
CA PRO A 79 20.14 -7.64 -13.84
C PRO A 79 20.88 -6.70 -12.86
N LEU A 80 20.13 -5.87 -12.16
CA LEU A 80 20.59 -5.11 -11.00
C LEU A 80 20.17 -5.87 -9.75
N ILE A 81 21.15 -6.40 -9.06
CA ILE A 81 20.94 -7.08 -7.77
C ILE A 81 20.96 -6.01 -6.67
N PRO A 82 19.96 -5.94 -5.78
CA PRO A 82 19.83 -4.89 -4.76
C PRO A 82 21.10 -4.70 -3.92
N GLU A 83 21.79 -5.77 -3.56
CA GLU A 83 22.99 -5.76 -2.74
C GLU A 83 24.18 -5.06 -3.44
N VAL A 84 24.19 -5.01 -4.77
CA VAL A 84 25.27 -4.34 -5.54
C VAL A 84 25.30 -2.84 -5.28
N VAL A 85 24.14 -2.26 -5.00
CA VAL A 85 23.96 -0.83 -4.75
C VAL A 85 23.59 -0.52 -3.29
N ASP A 86 23.70 -1.51 -2.40
CA ASP A 86 23.25 -1.43 -0.99
C ASP A 86 21.79 -0.96 -0.87
N LEU A 87 20.91 -1.39 -1.77
CA LEU A 87 19.52 -1.09 -1.67
C LEU A 87 18.93 -1.84 -0.48
N SER A 88 18.37 -1.09 0.46
CA SER A 88 17.68 -1.63 1.64
C SER A 88 16.43 -0.82 1.94
N LEU A 89 15.42 -1.49 2.49
CA LEU A 89 14.22 -0.80 2.97
C LEU A 89 14.55 -0.06 4.27
N ASP A 90 14.30 1.24 4.32
CA ASP A 90 14.25 1.97 5.59
C ASP A 90 12.96 1.57 6.33
N VAL A 91 13.11 0.57 7.20
CA VAL A 91 12.00 -0.02 7.96
C VAL A 91 11.38 1.01 8.89
N GLU A 92 12.18 1.90 9.51
CA GLU A 92 11.70 2.88 10.48
C GLU A 92 10.87 3.97 9.78
N ALA A 93 11.38 4.56 8.70
CA ALA A 93 10.67 5.57 7.94
C ALA A 93 9.42 5.00 7.24
N THR A 94 9.51 3.79 6.68
CA THR A 94 8.36 3.11 6.07
C THR A 94 7.29 2.77 7.12
N ALA A 95 7.71 2.32 8.30
CA ALA A 95 6.81 2.05 9.40
C ALA A 95 6.10 3.31 9.91
N ALA A 96 6.79 4.45 9.96
CA ALA A 96 6.19 5.72 10.33
C ALA A 96 5.08 6.13 9.35
N ASN A 97 5.28 5.95 8.04
CA ASN A 97 4.25 6.20 7.02
C ASN A 97 3.02 5.28 7.23
N LEU A 98 3.24 4.01 7.57
CA LEU A 98 2.16 3.07 7.89
C LEU A 98 1.41 3.45 9.17
N ASP A 99 2.13 3.88 10.21
CA ASP A 99 1.55 4.29 11.49
C ASP A 99 0.69 5.55 11.34
N GLU A 100 1.04 6.47 10.45
CA GLU A 100 0.21 7.63 10.14
C GLU A 100 -1.16 7.20 9.60
N VAL A 101 -1.19 6.26 8.66
CA VAL A 101 -2.43 5.71 8.08
C VAL A 101 -3.27 5.00 9.15
N LEU A 102 -2.64 4.16 9.97
CA LEU A 102 -3.32 3.45 11.06
C LEU A 102 -3.87 4.43 12.12
N THR A 103 -3.14 5.50 12.41
CA THR A 103 -3.58 6.55 13.35
C THR A 103 -4.79 7.32 12.81
N GLN A 104 -4.78 7.68 11.53
CA GLN A 104 -5.94 8.31 10.90
C GLN A 104 -7.17 7.40 10.91
N GLN A 105 -6.99 6.11 10.67
CA GLN A 105 -8.06 5.12 10.72
C GLN A 105 -8.64 4.95 12.13
N SER A 106 -7.81 5.04 13.16
CA SER A 106 -8.22 4.90 14.57
C SER A 106 -8.91 6.14 15.13
N SER A 107 -8.91 7.25 14.40
CA SER A 107 -9.58 8.49 14.79
C SER A 107 -11.11 8.35 14.76
N PHE A 108 -11.81 9.26 15.45
CA PHE A 108 -13.28 9.33 15.38
C PHE A 108 -13.77 9.52 13.94
N GLN A 109 -13.06 10.28 13.13
CA GLN A 109 -13.39 10.46 11.71
C GLN A 109 -13.20 9.17 10.92
N GLY A 110 -12.18 8.37 11.26
CA GLY A 110 -11.98 7.03 10.71
C GLY A 110 -13.16 6.11 11.03
N PHE A 111 -13.67 6.14 12.26
CA PHE A 111 -14.89 5.40 12.63
C PHE A 111 -16.13 5.82 11.83
N VAL A 112 -16.36 7.13 11.70
CA VAL A 112 -17.50 7.65 10.92
C VAL A 112 -17.40 7.22 9.46
N ASN A 113 -16.21 7.33 8.85
CA ASN A 113 -15.99 6.90 7.47
C ASN A 113 -16.19 5.38 7.31
N TYR A 114 -15.69 4.58 8.25
CA TYR A 114 -15.92 3.13 8.27
C TYR A 114 -17.41 2.80 8.31
N ALA A 115 -18.14 3.43 9.23
CA ALA A 115 -19.58 3.21 9.39
C ALA A 115 -20.36 3.60 8.13
N LEU A 116 -20.04 4.75 7.52
CA LEU A 116 -20.68 5.20 6.28
C LEU A 116 -20.37 4.28 5.10
N ASN A 117 -19.10 3.82 4.97
CA ASN A 117 -18.73 2.89 3.90
C ASN A 117 -19.45 1.54 4.05
N GLN A 118 -19.57 1.05 5.30
CA GLN A 118 -20.28 -0.20 5.59
C GLN A 118 -21.78 -0.10 5.27
N LEU A 119 -22.41 1.04 5.61
CA LEU A 119 -23.84 1.26 5.38
C LEU A 119 -24.17 1.56 3.91
N MET A 120 -23.28 2.28 3.20
CA MET A 120 -23.51 2.71 1.82
C MET A 120 -22.91 1.80 0.78
N GLY A 121 -22.16 0.75 1.19
CA GLY A 121 -21.46 -0.15 0.26
C GLY A 121 -20.44 0.56 -0.61
N ARG A 122 -19.84 1.68 -0.13
CA ARG A 122 -18.83 2.41 -0.88
C ARG A 122 -17.51 1.65 -0.88
N GLU A 123 -16.87 1.64 -2.04
CA GLU A 123 -15.50 1.14 -2.15
C GLU A 123 -14.56 2.05 -1.36
N ALA A 124 -13.59 1.44 -0.67
CA ALA A 124 -12.56 2.19 0.04
C ALA A 124 -11.73 2.99 -0.98
N GLN A 125 -11.40 4.23 -0.63
CA GLN A 125 -10.51 5.05 -1.45
C GLN A 125 -9.14 4.38 -1.52
N THR A 126 -8.55 4.33 -2.71
CA THR A 126 -7.19 3.84 -2.90
C THR A 126 -6.22 4.83 -2.26
N LEU A 127 -5.45 4.35 -1.30
CA LEU A 127 -4.39 5.11 -0.65
C LEU A 127 -3.05 4.44 -0.96
N GLU A 128 -2.20 5.15 -1.68
CA GLU A 128 -0.86 4.67 -1.98
C GLU A 128 0.12 5.17 -0.92
N ILE A 129 0.81 4.23 -0.27
CA ILE A 129 1.88 4.51 0.69
C ILE A 129 3.21 4.30 -0.02
N THR A 130 4.08 5.30 0.07
CA THR A 130 5.40 5.22 -0.52
C THR A 130 6.38 4.58 0.48
N PRO A 131 6.98 3.42 0.17
CA PRO A 131 8.06 2.87 0.96
C PRO A 131 9.31 3.74 0.83
N VAL A 132 10.12 3.79 1.87
CA VAL A 132 11.37 4.54 1.88
C VAL A 132 12.53 3.56 1.74
N PHE A 133 13.43 3.85 0.80
CA PHE A 133 14.60 3.01 0.54
C PHE A 133 15.87 3.83 0.71
N ASP A 134 16.87 3.19 1.31
CA ASP A 134 18.24 3.65 1.30
C ASP A 134 19.05 2.91 0.22
N TYR A 135 19.96 3.61 -0.43
CA TYR A 135 20.89 3.03 -1.38
C TYR A 135 22.21 3.81 -1.43
N SER A 136 23.27 3.14 -1.82
CA SER A 136 24.58 3.78 -2.02
C SER A 136 24.65 4.39 -3.43
N ARG A 137 24.59 5.73 -3.50
CA ARG A 137 24.75 6.46 -4.76
C ARG A 137 26.09 6.17 -5.43
N GLU A 138 27.16 6.10 -4.65
CA GLU A 138 28.49 5.79 -5.16
C GLU A 138 28.56 4.42 -5.84
N ARG A 139 27.96 3.40 -5.23
CA ARG A 139 27.89 2.06 -5.83
C ARG A 139 26.98 2.00 -7.05
N LEU A 140 25.88 2.74 -7.04
CA LEU A 140 25.01 2.86 -8.20
C LEU A 140 25.75 3.52 -9.38
N ASP A 141 26.45 4.63 -9.14
CA ASP A 141 27.24 5.33 -10.16
C ASP A 141 28.35 4.43 -10.71
N ALA A 142 29.04 3.68 -9.84
CA ALA A 142 30.07 2.71 -10.25
C ALA A 142 29.49 1.54 -11.05
N PHE A 143 28.28 1.08 -10.71
CA PHE A 143 27.57 0.05 -11.48
C PHE A 143 27.19 0.56 -12.87
N LEU A 144 26.60 1.75 -12.96
CA LEU A 144 26.22 2.37 -14.23
C LEU A 144 27.43 2.65 -15.11
N ALA A 145 28.56 3.12 -14.53
CA ALA A 145 29.81 3.33 -15.28
C ALA A 145 30.37 2.03 -15.90
N ARG A 146 30.25 0.90 -15.18
CA ARG A 146 30.63 -0.41 -15.73
C ARG A 146 29.74 -0.86 -16.87
N ILE A 147 28.44 -0.58 -16.78
CA ILE A 147 27.50 -0.85 -17.88
C ILE A 147 27.86 -0.01 -19.09
N ALA A 148 28.03 1.31 -18.91
CA ALA A 148 28.43 2.21 -19.99
C ALA A 148 29.73 1.75 -20.65
N GLN A 149 30.75 1.41 -19.88
CA GLN A 149 32.01 0.91 -20.42
C GLN A 149 31.90 -0.38 -21.23
N LYS A 150 30.95 -1.25 -20.86
CA LYS A 150 30.71 -2.54 -21.53
C LYS A 150 29.89 -2.42 -22.81
N TYR A 151 28.87 -1.55 -22.80
CA TYR A 151 27.86 -1.49 -23.83
C TYR A 151 27.87 -0.21 -24.66
N ASP A 152 28.56 0.85 -24.20
CA ASP A 152 28.67 2.09 -24.93
C ASP A 152 29.80 1.97 -25.96
N HIS A 153 29.43 1.83 -27.21
CA HIS A 153 30.37 1.75 -28.32
C HIS A 153 30.39 3.08 -29.09
N ASP A 154 31.56 3.46 -29.55
CA ASP A 154 31.70 4.62 -30.43
C ASP A 154 30.72 4.47 -31.63
N PRO A 155 30.04 5.54 -32.02
CA PRO A 155 29.13 5.48 -33.17
C PRO A 155 29.93 5.09 -34.44
N LEU A 156 29.45 4.01 -35.08
CA LEU A 156 30.01 3.57 -36.36
C LEU A 156 29.92 4.72 -37.35
N ARG A 157 31.04 5.13 -37.93
CA ARG A 157 31.03 6.12 -39.02
C ARG A 157 30.21 5.55 -40.16
N PRO A 158 29.27 6.30 -40.74
CA PRO A 158 28.53 5.84 -41.89
C PRO A 158 29.50 5.60 -43.05
N VAL A 159 29.54 4.38 -43.56
CA VAL A 159 30.28 4.03 -44.76
C VAL A 159 29.31 4.19 -45.94
N PHE A 160 29.52 5.19 -46.75
CA PHE A 160 28.77 5.31 -48.00
C PHE A 160 29.34 4.27 -48.97
N LEU A 161 28.59 3.23 -49.23
CA LEU A 161 28.87 2.36 -50.37
C LEU A 161 28.41 3.11 -51.63
N ALA A 162 29.36 3.67 -52.39
CA ALA A 162 29.06 4.14 -53.75
C ALA A 162 28.85 2.90 -54.60
N GLU A 163 27.61 2.67 -55.04
CA GLU A 163 27.33 1.74 -56.12
C GLU A 163 27.97 2.34 -57.37
N GLU A 164 29.02 1.69 -57.87
CA GLU A 164 29.53 1.93 -59.24
C GLU A 164 28.50 1.38 -60.20
N GLY A 165 27.82 2.29 -60.94
CA GLY A 165 26.92 1.98 -62.04
C GLY A 165 27.67 1.62 -63.34
#